data_43c61582833fdc56588b4146ec2ef158
#
_entry.id   43c61582833fdc56588b4146ec2ef158
#
_cell.length_a   1.000
_cell.length_b   1.000
_cell.length_c   1.000
_cell.angle_alpha   90.00
_cell.angle_beta   90.00
_cell.angle_gamma   90.00
#
_symmetry.space_group_name_H-M   'P 1'
#
loop_
_entity.id
_entity.type
_entity.pdbx_description
1 polymer ?
#
loop_
_entity_poly.entity_id
_entity_poly.type
_entity_poly.pdbx_seq_one_letter_code
_entity_poly.pdbx_strand_id
1 'polypeptide(L)'
;MKNLLLIVLFLAISTVGFSQGNDFPAGTKPASTNIIGADYPRIDSLGRVYFRLKAPEATSISVSLGNVPLTKGDDGFWTGITGPQDPGFHYYTLKINGVEVSDPLSETFYGASRVMSGMEIPEEGVDFYDIKNVPHGEIRSFFYWSKTFNEPRHAYIYTPPGYDKDIQKRYPVLYLQHG
;
A
#
# COMPACT_ATOMS: atom_id res chain seq x y z
N MET A 1 18.93 -38.81 62.38
CA MET A 1 19.24 -37.70 61.49
C MET A 1 19.02 -38.20 60.09
N LYS A 2 17.91 -37.82 59.45
CA LYS A 2 17.51 -38.29 58.11
C LYS A 2 17.87 -37.21 57.12
N ASN A 3 18.80 -37.51 56.22
CA ASN A 3 19.16 -36.63 55.12
C ASN A 3 18.11 -36.73 54.05
N LEU A 4 17.37 -35.64 53.82
CA LEU A 4 16.42 -35.50 52.76
C LEU A 4 17.16 -34.95 51.49
N LEU A 5 17.35 -35.82 50.52
CA LEU A 5 17.96 -35.44 49.24
C LEU A 5 16.89 -34.81 48.33
N LEU A 6 16.96 -33.51 48.12
CA LEU A 6 16.06 -32.80 47.23
C LEU A 6 16.59 -32.91 45.78
N ILE A 7 15.95 -33.74 44.95
CA ILE A 7 16.26 -33.82 43.52
C ILE A 7 15.44 -32.74 42.82
N VAL A 8 16.11 -31.67 42.37
CA VAL A 8 15.52 -30.64 41.52
C VAL A 8 15.63 -31.14 40.08
N LEU A 9 14.50 -31.53 39.53
CA LEU A 9 14.37 -31.95 38.14
C LEU A 9 14.26 -30.65 37.27
N PHE A 10 15.33 -30.24 36.61
CA PHE A 10 15.29 -29.18 35.61
C PHE A 10 14.61 -29.73 34.34
N LEU A 11 13.34 -29.36 34.14
CA LEU A 11 12.64 -29.59 32.86
C LEU A 11 13.13 -28.55 31.88
N ALA A 12 14.07 -28.91 30.98
CA ALA A 12 14.45 -28.09 29.85
C ALA A 12 13.30 -28.11 28.84
N ILE A 13 12.45 -27.08 28.88
CA ILE A 13 11.48 -26.80 27.81
C ILE A 13 12.28 -26.26 26.64
N SER A 14 12.64 -27.11 25.70
CA SER A 14 13.12 -26.69 24.40
C SER A 14 11.94 -26.05 23.63
N THR A 15 11.85 -24.72 23.67
CA THR A 15 10.99 -23.98 22.76
C THR A 15 11.57 -24.17 21.36
N VAL A 16 11.01 -25.11 20.61
CA VAL A 16 11.19 -25.16 19.16
C VAL A 16 10.51 -23.90 18.61
N GLY A 17 11.29 -22.85 18.45
CA GLY A 17 10.88 -21.68 17.70
C GLY A 17 10.58 -22.12 16.27
N PHE A 18 9.32 -22.33 15.93
CA PHE A 18 8.90 -22.34 14.54
C PHE A 18 9.13 -20.93 14.01
N SER A 19 10.27 -20.71 13.38
CA SER A 19 10.43 -19.64 12.40
C SER A 19 9.43 -19.95 11.30
N GLN A 20 8.26 -19.31 11.32
CA GLN A 20 7.45 -19.20 10.11
C GLN A 20 8.26 -18.35 9.15
N GLY A 21 9.10 -18.99 8.35
CA GLY A 21 9.67 -18.34 7.19
C GLY A 21 8.48 -17.88 6.35
N ASN A 22 8.30 -16.59 6.22
CA ASN A 22 7.39 -16.04 5.23
C ASN A 22 7.97 -16.38 3.86
N ASP A 23 7.54 -17.52 3.29
CA ASP A 23 7.92 -17.94 1.95
C ASP A 23 7.21 -17.03 0.94
N PHE A 24 7.77 -15.84 0.75
CA PHE A 24 7.32 -14.95 -0.31
C PHE A 24 7.81 -15.43 -1.67
N PRO A 25 7.06 -15.17 -2.75
CA PRO A 25 7.52 -15.48 -4.10
C PRO A 25 8.90 -14.86 -4.34
N ALA A 26 9.84 -15.69 -4.82
CA ALA A 26 11.23 -15.30 -5.02
C ALA A 26 11.34 -14.06 -5.92
N GLY A 27 12.23 -13.13 -5.59
CA GLY A 27 12.47 -11.92 -6.38
C GLY A 27 11.38 -10.86 -6.29
N THR A 28 10.38 -11.02 -5.39
CA THR A 28 9.33 -10.01 -5.20
C THR A 28 9.62 -9.10 -4.02
N LYS A 29 9.14 -7.85 -4.11
CA LYS A 29 9.14 -6.87 -3.02
C LYS A 29 7.71 -6.42 -2.71
N PRO A 30 7.36 -6.06 -1.46
CA PRO A 30 6.08 -5.41 -1.17
C PRO A 30 5.93 -4.16 -2.02
N ALA A 31 4.70 -3.88 -2.48
CA ALA A 31 4.42 -2.62 -3.18
C ALA A 31 4.62 -1.44 -2.22
N SER A 32 5.12 -0.30 -2.74
CA SER A 32 5.34 0.92 -1.95
C SER A 32 4.04 1.54 -1.41
N THR A 33 2.92 1.18 -2.03
CA THR A 33 1.57 1.62 -1.67
C THR A 33 0.87 0.70 -0.66
N ASN A 34 1.55 -0.31 -0.13
CA ASN A 34 0.98 -1.15 0.92
C ASN A 34 0.80 -0.37 2.23
N ILE A 35 -0.29 -0.63 2.95
CA ILE A 35 -0.41 -0.10 4.32
C ILE A 35 0.67 -0.72 5.22
N ILE A 36 1.00 -0.04 6.30
CA ILE A 36 2.03 -0.50 7.25
C ILE A 36 1.70 -1.90 7.75
N GLY A 37 2.65 -2.82 7.59
CA GLY A 37 2.53 -4.23 8.02
C GLY A 37 1.88 -5.15 7.00
N ALA A 38 1.46 -4.66 5.85
CA ALA A 38 0.97 -5.51 4.76
C ALA A 38 2.13 -6.01 3.88
N ASP A 39 2.21 -7.34 3.71
CA ASP A 39 3.20 -7.99 2.87
C ASP A 39 2.78 -8.07 1.39
N TYR A 40 1.50 -7.92 1.10
CA TYR A 40 0.90 -7.96 -0.24
C TYR A 40 0.06 -6.70 -0.49
N PRO A 41 -0.09 -6.33 -1.77
CA PRO A 41 0.49 -6.87 -3.00
C PRO A 41 2.02 -6.82 -3.07
N ARG A 42 2.64 -7.71 -3.86
CA ARG A 42 4.08 -7.72 -4.12
C ARG A 42 4.35 -7.55 -5.61
N ILE A 43 5.52 -7.03 -5.95
CA ILE A 43 5.92 -6.77 -7.35
C ILE A 43 7.25 -7.44 -7.60
N ASP A 44 7.42 -8.06 -8.77
CA ASP A 44 8.70 -8.59 -9.24
C ASP A 44 9.40 -7.65 -10.24
N SER A 45 10.60 -8.02 -10.66
CA SER A 45 11.42 -7.24 -11.61
C SER A 45 10.84 -7.13 -13.02
N LEU A 46 9.81 -7.91 -13.33
CA LEU A 46 9.10 -7.85 -14.62
C LEU A 46 7.82 -7.01 -14.54
N GLY A 47 7.55 -6.33 -13.41
CA GLY A 47 6.34 -5.56 -13.19
C GLY A 47 5.09 -6.42 -12.98
N ARG A 48 5.22 -7.72 -12.71
CA ARG A 48 4.08 -8.58 -12.37
C ARG A 48 3.70 -8.35 -10.91
N VAL A 49 2.40 -8.24 -10.65
CA VAL A 49 1.86 -8.00 -9.31
C VAL A 49 1.26 -9.29 -8.76
N TYR A 50 1.68 -9.64 -7.56
CA TYR A 50 1.25 -10.81 -6.81
C TYR A 50 0.27 -10.38 -5.74
N PHE A 51 -0.95 -10.85 -5.82
CA PHE A 51 -2.01 -10.60 -4.85
C PHE A 51 -2.18 -11.80 -3.92
N ARG A 52 -2.40 -11.53 -2.64
CA ARG A 52 -2.77 -12.52 -1.64
C ARG A 52 -3.57 -11.86 -0.54
N LEU A 53 -4.83 -12.25 -0.39
CA LEU A 53 -5.70 -11.72 0.66
C LEU A 53 -6.53 -12.83 1.30
N LYS A 54 -6.86 -12.67 2.56
CA LYS A 54 -7.68 -13.63 3.30
C LYS A 54 -9.15 -13.26 3.21
N ALA A 55 -9.94 -14.10 2.55
CA ALA A 55 -11.38 -13.93 2.44
C ALA A 55 -12.07 -15.31 2.35
N PRO A 56 -12.12 -16.06 3.45
CA PRO A 56 -12.58 -17.44 3.46
C PRO A 56 -14.04 -17.59 3.02
N GLU A 57 -14.89 -16.60 3.27
CA GLU A 57 -16.31 -16.62 2.93
C GLU A 57 -16.60 -16.11 1.50
N ALA A 58 -15.62 -15.57 0.81
CA ALA A 58 -15.80 -15.14 -0.58
C ALA A 58 -16.00 -16.35 -1.50
N THR A 59 -16.86 -16.17 -2.50
CA THR A 59 -17.12 -17.16 -3.56
C THR A 59 -16.42 -16.80 -4.87
N SER A 60 -16.07 -15.53 -5.07
CA SER A 60 -15.29 -15.06 -6.22
C SER A 60 -14.54 -13.80 -5.87
N ILE A 61 -13.29 -13.70 -6.33
CA ILE A 61 -12.50 -12.48 -6.24
C ILE A 61 -11.75 -12.28 -7.56
N SER A 62 -11.74 -11.05 -8.04
CA SER A 62 -10.88 -10.62 -9.15
C SER A 62 -10.29 -9.24 -8.86
N VAL A 63 -9.17 -8.95 -9.51
CA VAL A 63 -8.47 -7.67 -9.45
C VAL A 63 -8.65 -6.96 -10.78
N SER A 64 -8.98 -5.67 -10.76
CA SER A 64 -9.15 -4.87 -11.98
C SER A 64 -7.82 -4.64 -12.70
N LEU A 65 -6.69 -4.56 -11.98
CA LEU A 65 -5.36 -4.48 -12.57
C LEU A 65 -5.06 -5.78 -13.31
N GLY A 66 -4.90 -5.70 -14.63
CA GLY A 66 -4.71 -6.86 -15.49
C GLY A 66 -5.91 -7.81 -15.61
N ASN A 67 -7.08 -7.47 -15.04
CA ASN A 67 -8.30 -8.30 -15.07
C ASN A 67 -8.08 -9.73 -14.56
N VAL A 68 -7.42 -9.88 -13.42
CA VAL A 68 -6.98 -11.18 -12.89
C VAL A 68 -8.02 -11.79 -11.96
N PRO A 69 -8.58 -12.97 -12.27
CA PRO A 69 -9.32 -13.75 -11.29
C PRO A 69 -8.35 -14.34 -10.27
N LEU A 70 -8.70 -14.27 -8.98
CA LEU A 70 -7.93 -14.93 -7.92
C LEU A 70 -8.43 -16.34 -7.69
N THR A 71 -7.53 -17.23 -7.29
CA THR A 71 -7.81 -18.62 -6.94
C THR A 71 -7.81 -18.79 -5.43
N LYS A 72 -8.83 -19.43 -4.89
CA LYS A 72 -8.95 -19.75 -3.48
C LYS A 72 -8.11 -20.97 -3.12
N GLY A 73 -7.25 -20.82 -2.12
CA GLY A 73 -6.53 -21.93 -1.49
C GLY A 73 -7.31 -22.55 -0.34
N ASP A 74 -6.87 -23.74 0.08
CA ASP A 74 -7.47 -24.45 1.24
C ASP A 74 -7.25 -23.72 2.57
N ASP A 75 -6.28 -22.82 2.64
CA ASP A 75 -5.96 -21.96 3.78
C ASP A 75 -6.90 -20.74 3.88
N GLY A 76 -7.86 -20.60 2.97
CA GLY A 76 -8.81 -19.48 2.90
C GLY A 76 -8.21 -18.19 2.31
N PHE A 77 -6.98 -18.25 1.80
CA PHE A 77 -6.41 -17.14 1.04
C PHE A 77 -6.77 -17.24 -0.43
N TRP A 78 -6.92 -16.08 -1.04
CA TRP A 78 -7.08 -15.90 -2.47
C TRP A 78 -5.79 -15.35 -3.05
N THR A 79 -5.30 -15.97 -4.10
CA THR A 79 -4.02 -15.60 -4.74
C THR A 79 -4.19 -15.44 -6.25
N GLY A 80 -3.39 -14.56 -6.82
CA GLY A 80 -3.30 -14.37 -8.27
C GLY A 80 -2.13 -13.50 -8.65
N ILE A 81 -1.76 -13.57 -9.92
CA ILE A 81 -0.60 -12.86 -10.47
C ILE A 81 -1.04 -12.18 -11.76
N THR A 82 -0.72 -10.90 -11.93
CA THR A 82 -0.97 -10.18 -13.19
C THR A 82 0.06 -10.58 -14.25
N GLY A 83 -0.22 -10.30 -15.52
CA GLY A 83 0.85 -10.09 -16.49
C GLY A 83 1.72 -8.89 -16.10
N PRO A 84 2.85 -8.65 -16.81
CA PRO A 84 3.65 -7.44 -16.66
C PRO A 84 2.77 -6.19 -16.80
N GLN A 85 2.96 -5.23 -15.90
CA GLN A 85 2.31 -3.93 -15.95
C GLN A 85 3.33 -2.88 -16.39
N ASP A 86 2.87 -1.83 -17.05
CA ASP A 86 3.73 -0.71 -17.43
C ASP A 86 4.22 0.04 -16.19
N PRO A 87 5.44 0.60 -16.20
CA PRO A 87 5.92 1.46 -15.11
C PRO A 87 4.99 2.65 -14.87
N GLY A 88 4.87 3.03 -13.59
CA GLY A 88 4.07 4.17 -13.16
C GLY A 88 2.93 3.80 -12.24
N PHE A 89 2.09 4.79 -11.94
CA PHE A 89 1.00 4.66 -10.98
C PHE A 89 -0.28 4.13 -11.64
N HIS A 90 -0.83 3.07 -11.07
CA HIS A 90 -2.08 2.44 -11.52
C HIS A 90 -3.12 2.45 -10.41
N TYR A 91 -4.35 2.81 -10.75
CA TYR A 91 -5.49 2.56 -9.88
C TYR A 91 -5.98 1.13 -10.05
N TYR A 92 -6.42 0.52 -8.95
CA TYR A 92 -7.09 -0.78 -9.02
C TYR A 92 -8.17 -0.95 -7.94
N THR A 93 -9.04 -1.91 -8.16
CA THR A 93 -10.07 -2.37 -7.22
C THR A 93 -10.07 -3.89 -7.16
N LEU A 94 -10.59 -4.41 -6.07
CA LEU A 94 -10.99 -5.81 -5.95
C LEU A 94 -12.49 -5.91 -6.25
N LYS A 95 -12.89 -6.97 -6.94
CA LYS A 95 -14.30 -7.31 -7.09
C LYS A 95 -14.57 -8.59 -6.31
N ILE A 96 -15.20 -8.46 -5.15
CA ILE A 96 -15.50 -9.56 -4.23
C ILE A 96 -16.99 -9.87 -4.33
N ASN A 97 -17.34 -11.10 -4.75
CA ASN A 97 -18.72 -11.53 -4.93
C ASN A 97 -19.56 -10.55 -5.78
N GLY A 98 -18.93 -9.93 -6.79
CA GLY A 98 -19.57 -8.97 -7.67
C GLY A 98 -19.54 -7.52 -7.19
N VAL A 99 -19.11 -7.22 -5.95
CA VAL A 99 -19.01 -5.87 -5.40
C VAL A 99 -17.58 -5.33 -5.56
N GLU A 100 -17.44 -4.13 -6.11
CA GLU A 100 -16.14 -3.44 -6.19
C GLU A 100 -15.80 -2.77 -4.86
N VAL A 101 -14.60 -3.04 -4.37
CA VAL A 101 -14.04 -2.48 -3.13
C VAL A 101 -12.57 -2.12 -3.31
N SER A 102 -12.07 -1.22 -2.49
CA SER A 102 -10.61 -1.01 -2.38
C SER A 102 -9.96 -2.21 -1.68
N ASP A 103 -8.70 -2.49 -2.02
CA ASP A 103 -7.91 -3.50 -1.35
C ASP A 103 -7.59 -3.04 0.08
N PRO A 104 -7.96 -3.81 1.12
CA PRO A 104 -7.69 -3.45 2.50
C PRO A 104 -6.19 -3.47 2.86
N LEU A 105 -5.34 -4.02 2.00
CA LEU A 105 -3.89 -4.10 2.21
C LEU A 105 -3.11 -2.97 1.53
N SER A 106 -3.79 -2.09 0.78
CA SER A 106 -3.19 -0.97 0.04
C SER A 106 -3.72 0.37 0.53
N GLU A 107 -2.89 1.40 0.45
CA GLU A 107 -3.33 2.78 0.56
C GLU A 107 -4.39 3.09 -0.51
N THR A 108 -5.24 4.06 -0.20
CA THR A 108 -6.31 4.49 -1.10
C THR A 108 -6.10 5.92 -1.57
N PHE A 109 -6.46 6.14 -2.84
CA PHE A 109 -6.30 7.40 -3.53
C PHE A 109 -7.63 7.81 -4.19
N TYR A 110 -7.89 9.09 -4.23
CA TYR A 110 -9.05 9.61 -4.94
C TYR A 110 -8.70 9.81 -6.42
N GLY A 111 -9.36 9.08 -7.29
CA GLY A 111 -9.20 9.18 -8.74
C GLY A 111 -10.44 8.68 -9.48
N ALA A 112 -10.66 9.12 -10.70
CA ALA A 112 -11.84 8.77 -11.49
C ALA A 112 -13.16 8.92 -10.70
N SER A 113 -13.28 10.00 -9.92
CA SER A 113 -14.44 10.37 -9.09
C SER A 113 -14.77 9.39 -7.95
N ARG A 114 -13.85 8.52 -7.57
CA ARG A 114 -14.02 7.56 -6.46
C ARG A 114 -12.70 7.27 -5.75
N VAL A 115 -12.79 6.64 -4.58
CA VAL A 115 -11.63 6.12 -3.85
C VAL A 115 -11.29 4.72 -4.37
N MET A 116 -10.03 4.52 -4.74
CA MET A 116 -9.49 3.25 -5.24
C MET A 116 -8.14 2.98 -4.60
N SER A 117 -7.71 1.73 -4.61
CA SER A 117 -6.34 1.37 -4.26
C SER A 117 -5.37 1.84 -5.34
N GLY A 118 -4.12 2.08 -4.95
CA GLY A 118 -3.05 2.46 -5.85
C GLY A 118 -1.95 1.40 -5.92
N MET A 119 -1.28 1.35 -7.05
CA MET A 119 -0.13 0.50 -7.29
C MET A 119 0.92 1.31 -8.04
N GLU A 120 2.10 1.44 -7.46
CA GLU A 120 3.26 2.01 -8.17
C GLU A 120 4.09 0.86 -8.72
N ILE A 121 4.21 0.78 -10.04
CA ILE A 121 5.11 -0.16 -10.72
C ILE A 121 6.43 0.58 -10.94
N PRO A 122 7.53 0.18 -10.26
CA PRO A 122 8.80 0.89 -10.34
C PRO A 122 9.39 0.85 -11.75
N GLU A 123 9.98 1.97 -12.17
CA GLU A 123 10.81 2.07 -13.37
C GLU A 123 12.28 2.03 -12.97
N GLU A 124 13.08 1.21 -13.65
CA GLU A 124 14.50 1.10 -13.34
C GLU A 124 15.24 2.43 -13.62
N GLY A 125 15.99 2.90 -12.62
CA GLY A 125 16.75 4.15 -12.72
C GLY A 125 15.92 5.44 -12.54
N VAL A 126 14.63 5.32 -12.25
CA VAL A 126 13.72 6.45 -11.99
C VAL A 126 13.35 6.50 -10.52
N ASP A 127 13.87 7.51 -9.82
CA ASP A 127 13.69 7.66 -8.35
C ASP A 127 13.28 9.08 -7.93
N PHE A 128 12.96 9.96 -8.90
CA PHE A 128 12.72 11.37 -8.59
C PHE A 128 11.44 11.61 -7.80
N TYR A 129 10.49 10.68 -7.83
CA TYR A 129 9.24 10.72 -7.07
C TYR A 129 9.30 9.92 -5.76
N ASP A 130 10.38 9.21 -5.49
CA ASP A 130 10.54 8.46 -4.25
C ASP A 130 10.70 9.38 -3.04
N ILE A 131 10.19 8.95 -1.90
CA ILE A 131 10.41 9.65 -0.64
C ILE A 131 11.87 9.46 -0.24
N LYS A 132 12.63 10.57 -0.21
CA LYS A 132 14.06 10.60 0.13
C LYS A 132 14.27 11.24 1.49
N ASN A 133 15.41 10.96 2.12
CA ASN A 133 15.79 11.59 3.38
C ASN A 133 16.33 13.04 3.14
N VAL A 134 15.41 13.92 2.76
CA VAL A 134 15.63 15.35 2.54
C VAL A 134 14.53 16.15 3.24
N PRO A 135 14.71 17.45 3.49
CA PRO A 135 13.61 18.28 4.00
C PRO A 135 12.40 18.23 3.05
N HIS A 136 11.24 17.89 3.59
CA HIS A 136 9.99 17.83 2.85
C HIS A 136 9.14 19.08 3.09
N GLY A 137 8.27 19.36 2.13
CA GLY A 137 7.24 20.38 2.26
C GLY A 137 5.98 19.85 2.94
N GLU A 138 4.93 20.64 2.88
CA GLU A 138 3.64 20.32 3.49
C GLU A 138 2.52 20.40 2.45
N ILE A 139 1.51 19.53 2.61
CA ILE A 139 0.26 19.65 1.86
C ILE A 139 -0.77 20.26 2.79
N ARG A 140 -1.29 21.43 2.45
CA ARG A 140 -2.28 22.19 3.20
C ARG A 140 -3.64 22.02 2.54
N SER A 141 -4.63 21.64 3.31
CA SER A 141 -6.03 21.59 2.91
C SER A 141 -6.63 22.99 3.05
N PHE A 142 -7.18 23.53 2.00
CA PHE A 142 -7.68 24.90 1.96
C PHE A 142 -9.11 24.97 1.41
N PHE A 143 -10.02 25.53 2.18
CA PHE A 143 -11.38 25.79 1.76
C PHE A 143 -11.55 27.26 1.45
N TYR A 144 -12.23 27.59 0.37
CA TYR A 144 -12.52 28.95 -0.02
C TYR A 144 -13.89 29.08 -0.70
N TRP A 145 -14.44 30.26 -0.68
CA TRP A 145 -15.67 30.56 -1.42
C TRP A 145 -15.31 30.94 -2.87
N SER A 146 -15.77 30.19 -3.84
CA SER A 146 -15.62 30.54 -5.24
C SER A 146 -16.67 31.57 -5.66
N LYS A 147 -16.23 32.77 -6.03
CA LYS A 147 -17.13 33.80 -6.55
C LYS A 147 -17.74 33.42 -7.90
N THR A 148 -17.02 32.70 -8.73
CA THR A 148 -17.45 32.27 -10.06
C THR A 148 -18.57 31.23 -9.98
N PHE A 149 -18.45 30.27 -9.08
CA PHE A 149 -19.45 29.19 -8.93
C PHE A 149 -20.46 29.47 -7.80
N ASN A 150 -20.22 30.51 -7.00
CA ASN A 150 -21.04 30.89 -5.84
C ASN A 150 -21.24 29.73 -4.86
N GLU A 151 -20.18 28.98 -4.58
CA GLU A 151 -20.19 27.83 -3.68
C GLU A 151 -18.81 27.62 -3.02
N PRO A 152 -18.71 26.85 -1.90
CA PRO A 152 -17.44 26.50 -1.29
C PRO A 152 -16.67 25.55 -2.21
N ARG A 153 -15.37 25.76 -2.28
CA ARG A 153 -14.42 24.92 -2.99
C ARG A 153 -13.30 24.47 -2.07
N HIS A 154 -12.71 23.36 -2.42
CA HIS A 154 -11.58 22.78 -1.70
C HIS A 154 -10.38 22.67 -2.63
N ALA A 155 -9.21 23.04 -2.12
CA ALA A 155 -7.95 22.90 -2.82
C ALA A 155 -6.88 22.35 -1.87
N TYR A 156 -5.89 21.68 -2.44
CA TYR A 156 -4.66 21.31 -1.75
C TYR A 156 -3.53 22.19 -2.24
N ILE A 157 -2.73 22.69 -1.32
CA ILE A 157 -1.59 23.57 -1.62
C ILE A 157 -0.34 22.90 -1.07
N TYR A 158 0.57 22.51 -1.96
CA TYR A 158 1.91 22.11 -1.54
C TYR A 158 2.75 23.36 -1.27
N THR A 159 3.36 23.43 -0.10
CA THR A 159 4.32 24.46 0.28
C THR A 159 5.69 23.82 0.47
N PRO A 160 6.76 24.36 -0.15
CA PRO A 160 8.09 23.76 -0.06
C PRO A 160 8.69 23.87 1.36
N PRO A 161 9.76 23.13 1.66
CA PRO A 161 10.40 23.18 2.97
C PRO A 161 10.79 24.59 3.36
N GLY A 162 10.43 24.99 4.58
CA GLY A 162 10.76 26.33 5.10
C GLY A 162 9.90 27.46 4.55
N TYR A 163 8.78 27.18 3.91
CA TYR A 163 7.87 28.17 3.33
C TYR A 163 7.49 29.29 4.29
N ASP A 164 7.16 28.97 5.55
CA ASP A 164 6.73 29.94 6.56
C ASP A 164 7.88 30.68 7.27
N LYS A 165 9.15 30.30 6.98
CA LYS A 165 10.31 30.94 7.64
C LYS A 165 10.66 32.30 7.08
N ASP A 166 10.34 32.53 5.82
CA ASP A 166 10.60 33.81 5.14
C ASP A 166 9.37 34.25 4.34
N ILE A 167 8.55 35.12 4.93
CA ILE A 167 7.32 35.64 4.33
C ILE A 167 7.57 36.58 3.15
N GLN A 168 8.81 37.05 2.97
CA GLN A 168 9.18 37.90 1.83
C GLN A 168 9.58 37.07 0.61
N LYS A 169 9.93 35.80 0.79
CA LYS A 169 10.30 34.95 -0.31
C LYS A 169 9.11 34.67 -1.22
N ARG A 170 9.34 34.74 -2.51
CA ARG A 170 8.34 34.41 -3.54
C ARG A 170 8.74 33.10 -4.21
N TYR A 171 7.73 32.29 -4.51
CA TYR A 171 7.88 31.00 -5.14
C TYR A 171 7.12 30.99 -6.48
N PRO A 172 7.61 30.27 -7.50
CA PRO A 172 6.80 29.99 -8.67
C PRO A 172 5.58 29.13 -8.25
N VAL A 173 4.46 29.31 -8.95
CA VAL A 173 3.23 28.58 -8.67
C VAL A 173 2.89 27.70 -9.85
N LEU A 174 2.67 26.40 -9.57
CA LEU A 174 2.12 25.44 -10.51
C LEU A 174 0.66 25.18 -10.14
N TYR A 175 -0.25 25.44 -11.06
CA TYR A 175 -1.66 25.08 -10.92
C TYR A 175 -1.91 23.72 -11.58
N LEU A 176 -2.29 22.73 -10.77
CA LEU A 176 -2.63 21.40 -11.24
C LEU A 176 -4.16 21.24 -11.18
N GLN A 177 -4.74 20.89 -12.30
CA GLN A 177 -6.13 20.49 -12.39
C GLN A 177 -6.17 18.99 -12.65
N HIS A 178 -7.03 18.28 -11.91
CA HIS A 178 -7.26 16.86 -12.16
C HIS A 178 -7.85 16.64 -13.56
N GLY A 179 -7.55 15.49 -14.13
CA GLY A 179 -8.16 15.01 -15.38
C GLY A 179 -9.60 14.53 -15.17
#